data_2aa4d38860a3857a3775374feb10e4ae
#
_entry.id   2aa4d38860a3857a3775374feb10e4ae
#
_cell.length_a   1.000
_cell.length_b   1.000
_cell.length_c   1.000
_cell.angle_alpha   90.00
_cell.angle_beta   90.00
_cell.angle_gamma   90.00
#
_symmetry.space_group_name_H-M   'P 1'
#
loop_
_entity.id
_entity.type
_entity.pdbx_description
1 polymer ?
#
loop_
_entity_poly.entity_id
_entity_poly.type
_entity_poly.pdbx_seq_one_letter_code
_entity_poly.pdbx_strand_id
1 'polypeptide(L)'
;MAEFELKALITGVDKLSPALSRMQKNIRSFKRQAEASSKGGLGMAAGLAAGLTLSLKTYADQENAATGLKVAMMQANGEVGKSFKSINKLAVGLGNQLPGTTADFQNMMQMLVRQGIPAENILGGVGKATAYLAVQLKKTPEAAAEFAAKMQDATGTASDDMMGLFDTIQKAFYLGVDDTNMLSFFTKTSSVLQMVNKDGLKAAQGLAPISVMMDQMGMQGESAGNAVRKVIQAGLSVKKVNDVNKVLARQKLGINLDFTDGKGSFGGLDNLFKQLAKLKSLSDVKRTGVMR
;
A
#
# COMPACT_ATOMS: atom_id res chain seq x y z
N MET A 1 -21.10 -6.13 9.54
CA MET A 1 -19.63 -5.93 9.41
C MET A 1 -19.38 -4.46 9.67
N ALA A 2 -18.58 -4.13 10.70
CA ALA A 2 -18.30 -2.74 11.01
C ALA A 2 -17.48 -2.11 9.89
N GLU A 3 -18.00 -1.03 9.29
CA GLU A 3 -17.22 -0.13 8.45
C GLU A 3 -16.07 0.41 9.28
N PHE A 4 -14.87 -0.05 9.00
CA PHE A 4 -13.66 0.50 9.58
C PHE A 4 -13.38 1.81 8.82
N GLU A 5 -13.99 2.90 9.28
CA GLU A 5 -13.82 4.18 8.63
C GLU A 5 -12.39 4.70 8.80
N LEU A 6 -11.80 5.17 7.71
CA LEU A 6 -10.57 5.97 7.67
C LEU A 6 -10.57 7.15 8.68
N LYS A 7 -11.74 7.54 9.18
CA LYS A 7 -11.98 8.53 10.25
C LYS A 7 -11.23 8.23 11.54
N ALA A 8 -11.01 6.97 11.92
CA ALA A 8 -10.28 6.65 13.16
C ALA A 8 -8.80 7.08 13.09
N LEU A 9 -8.18 7.00 11.90
CA LEU A 9 -6.81 7.50 11.68
C LEU A 9 -6.75 9.03 11.63
N ILE A 10 -7.76 9.66 11.03
CA ILE A 10 -7.86 11.13 10.95
C ILE A 10 -7.97 11.73 12.35
N THR A 11 -8.73 11.13 13.26
CA THR A 11 -8.86 11.58 14.66
C THR A 11 -7.59 11.33 15.49
N GLY A 12 -6.83 10.27 15.20
CA GLY A 12 -5.53 10.01 15.85
C GLY A 12 -4.44 11.01 15.45
N VAL A 13 -4.42 11.43 14.19
CA VAL A 13 -3.46 12.40 13.65
C VAL A 13 -3.81 13.83 14.08
N ASP A 14 -5.08 14.15 14.27
CA ASP A 14 -5.53 15.47 14.71
C ASP A 14 -5.03 15.82 16.14
N LYS A 15 -4.70 14.84 16.96
CA LYS A 15 -4.02 15.06 18.25
C LYS A 15 -2.57 15.56 18.09
N LEU A 16 -1.94 15.40 16.93
CA LEU A 16 -0.62 15.93 16.60
C LEU A 16 -0.67 17.38 16.13
N SER A 17 -1.79 17.85 15.60
CA SER A 17 -1.97 19.25 15.12
C SER A 17 -1.68 20.31 16.18
N PRO A 18 -2.08 20.16 17.46
CA PRO A 18 -1.73 21.12 18.50
C PRO A 18 -0.22 21.17 18.83
N ALA A 19 0.48 20.03 18.71
CA ALA A 19 1.93 19.97 18.94
C ALA A 19 2.69 20.62 17.79
N LEU A 20 2.30 20.40 16.55
CA LEU A 20 2.86 21.01 15.35
C LEU A 20 2.58 22.51 15.29
N SER A 21 1.38 22.95 15.68
CA SER A 21 1.06 24.38 15.81
C SER A 21 1.92 25.10 16.86
N ARG A 22 2.20 24.44 18.00
CA ARG A 22 3.12 24.97 19.03
C ARG A 22 4.55 25.05 18.49
N MET A 23 5.02 24.05 17.76
CA MET A 23 6.33 24.01 17.14
C MET A 23 6.49 25.13 16.11
N GLN A 24 5.49 25.37 15.26
CA GLN A 24 5.47 26.50 14.32
C GLN A 24 5.45 27.86 15.02
N LYS A 25 4.70 28.01 16.11
CA LYS A 25 4.73 29.23 16.94
C LYS A 25 6.11 29.45 17.54
N ASN A 26 6.76 28.39 18.04
CA ASN A 26 8.09 28.47 18.60
C ASN A 26 9.15 28.88 17.55
N ILE A 27 9.07 28.33 16.33
CA ILE A 27 9.94 28.69 15.21
C ILE A 27 9.74 30.17 14.82
N ARG A 28 8.50 30.65 14.76
CA ARG A 28 8.19 32.02 14.46
C ARG A 28 8.65 33.00 15.58
N SER A 29 8.49 32.60 16.84
CA SER A 29 8.97 33.38 17.97
C SER A 29 10.50 33.44 18.01
N PHE A 30 11.17 32.29 17.74
CA PHE A 30 12.62 32.21 17.60
C PHE A 30 13.14 33.11 16.47
N LYS A 31 12.48 33.11 15.31
CA LYS A 31 12.82 33.98 14.19
C LYS A 31 12.73 35.46 14.57
N ARG A 32 11.64 35.88 15.24
CA ARG A 32 11.46 37.24 15.70
C ARG A 32 12.52 37.65 16.74
N GLN A 33 12.89 36.73 17.63
CA GLN A 33 13.89 36.92 18.67
C GLN A 33 15.30 37.01 18.06
N ALA A 34 15.59 36.22 17.05
CA ALA A 34 16.83 36.26 16.28
C ALA A 34 16.97 37.59 15.49
N GLU A 35 15.88 38.06 14.87
CA GLU A 35 15.83 39.36 14.17
C GLU A 35 15.98 40.52 15.12
N ALA A 36 15.44 40.45 16.34
CA ALA A 36 15.59 41.49 17.36
C ALA A 36 16.99 41.52 17.98
N SER A 37 17.66 40.35 18.08
CA SER A 37 18.99 40.20 18.70
C SER A 37 20.13 40.52 17.72
N SER A 38 19.87 40.65 16.42
CA SER A 38 20.89 41.00 15.41
C SER A 38 21.44 42.43 15.54
N LYS A 39 20.87 43.22 16.43
CA LYS A 39 21.32 44.60 16.72
C LYS A 39 22.42 44.71 17.79
N GLY A 40 22.92 43.59 18.32
CA GLY A 40 23.94 43.63 19.37
C GLY A 40 24.76 42.34 19.52
N GLY A 41 25.89 42.22 18.83
CA GLY A 41 27.04 41.44 19.26
C GLY A 41 27.36 40.14 18.47
N LEU A 42 28.61 40.00 18.15
CA LEU A 42 29.32 39.02 17.33
C LEU A 42 29.21 37.53 17.76
N GLY A 43 28.59 37.22 18.90
CA GLY A 43 28.48 35.83 19.40
C GLY A 43 27.30 35.00 18.81
N MET A 44 26.31 35.66 18.22
CA MET A 44 25.12 34.97 17.65
C MET A 44 25.22 34.70 16.13
N ALA A 45 26.26 35.18 15.46
CA ALA A 45 26.42 35.05 14.00
C ALA A 45 26.52 33.57 13.55
N ALA A 46 27.16 32.72 14.36
CA ALA A 46 27.27 31.29 14.03
C ALA A 46 25.93 30.53 14.15
N GLY A 47 25.11 30.86 15.15
CA GLY A 47 23.77 30.27 15.31
C GLY A 47 22.76 30.78 14.27
N LEU A 48 22.87 32.05 13.89
CA LEU A 48 22.06 32.68 12.84
C LEU A 48 22.45 32.16 11.44
N ALA A 49 23.76 31.98 11.18
CA ALA A 49 24.25 31.40 9.92
C ALA A 49 23.74 29.96 9.75
N ALA A 50 23.77 29.11 10.81
CA ALA A 50 23.23 27.76 10.77
C ALA A 50 21.70 27.75 10.56
N GLY A 51 20.98 28.66 11.20
CA GLY A 51 19.53 28.81 11.01
C GLY A 51 19.15 29.31 9.61
N LEU A 52 19.92 30.24 9.05
CA LEU A 52 19.72 30.73 7.69
C LEU A 52 20.08 29.70 6.64
N THR A 53 21.16 28.93 6.80
CA THR A 53 21.53 27.84 5.88
C THR A 53 20.50 26.73 5.89
N LEU A 54 19.94 26.36 7.06
CA LEU A 54 18.89 25.40 7.16
C LEU A 54 17.60 25.88 6.48
N SER A 55 17.22 27.14 6.67
CA SER A 55 16.06 27.77 6.03
C SER A 55 16.22 27.86 4.51
N LEU A 56 17.39 28.21 4.02
CA LEU A 56 17.71 28.29 2.60
C LEU A 56 17.71 26.91 1.96
N LYS A 57 18.27 25.90 2.64
CA LYS A 57 18.23 24.52 2.18
C LYS A 57 16.79 24.00 2.08
N THR A 58 15.98 24.18 3.13
CA THR A 58 14.57 23.77 3.13
C THR A 58 13.78 24.45 2.01
N TYR A 59 14.05 25.72 1.73
CA TYR A 59 13.41 26.44 0.63
C TYR A 59 13.86 25.87 -0.73
N ALA A 60 15.16 25.64 -0.92
CA ALA A 60 15.70 25.06 -2.14
C ALA A 60 15.15 23.62 -2.38
N ASP A 61 15.08 22.81 -1.34
CA ASP A 61 14.52 21.46 -1.41
C ASP A 61 13.03 21.51 -1.81
N GLN A 62 12.27 22.44 -1.26
CA GLN A 62 10.86 22.64 -1.62
C GLN A 62 10.69 23.14 -3.06
N GLU A 63 11.53 24.06 -3.53
CA GLU A 63 11.48 24.56 -4.90
C GLU A 63 11.86 23.47 -5.91
N ASN A 64 12.88 22.66 -5.59
CA ASN A 64 13.28 21.51 -6.39
C ASN A 64 12.16 20.47 -6.46
N ALA A 65 11.54 20.12 -5.34
CA ALA A 65 10.44 19.17 -5.29
C ALA A 65 9.19 19.67 -6.04
N ALA A 66 8.86 20.96 -5.90
CA ALA A 66 7.78 21.58 -6.66
C ALA A 66 8.05 21.58 -8.17
N THR A 67 9.30 21.84 -8.56
CA THR A 67 9.74 21.76 -9.96
C THR A 67 9.68 20.34 -10.48
N GLY A 68 10.12 19.35 -9.71
CA GLY A 68 10.03 17.93 -10.03
C GLY A 68 8.57 17.48 -10.24
N LEU A 69 7.67 17.89 -9.36
CA LEU A 69 6.23 17.64 -9.50
C LEU A 69 5.67 18.33 -10.76
N LYS A 70 6.07 19.58 -11.02
CA LYS A 70 5.66 20.31 -12.22
C LYS A 70 6.08 19.59 -13.50
N VAL A 71 7.32 19.11 -13.55
CA VAL A 71 7.84 18.34 -14.69
C VAL A 71 7.09 17.02 -14.86
N ALA A 72 6.83 16.30 -13.77
CA ALA A 72 6.06 15.06 -13.83
C ALA A 72 4.63 15.24 -14.35
N MET A 73 4.04 16.42 -14.15
CA MET A 73 2.71 16.79 -14.64
C MET A 73 2.72 17.51 -16.00
N MET A 74 3.87 17.61 -16.64
CA MET A 74 3.99 18.27 -17.94
C MET A 74 3.41 17.36 -19.04
N GLN A 75 2.60 17.94 -19.90
CA GLN A 75 2.04 17.29 -21.08
C GLN A 75 3.05 17.28 -22.24
N ALA A 76 2.76 16.50 -23.28
CA ALA A 76 3.63 16.39 -24.45
C ALA A 76 3.86 17.73 -25.20
N ASN A 77 2.94 18.67 -25.03
CA ASN A 77 3.06 20.04 -25.58
C ASN A 77 3.90 20.98 -24.70
N GLY A 78 4.47 20.49 -23.58
CA GLY A 78 5.24 21.29 -22.62
C GLY A 78 4.40 22.08 -21.64
N GLU A 79 3.07 22.02 -21.71
CA GLU A 79 2.20 22.71 -20.75
C GLU A 79 2.05 21.90 -19.46
N VAL A 80 1.95 22.61 -18.35
CA VAL A 80 1.71 21.96 -17.03
C VAL A 80 0.22 21.72 -16.84
N GLY A 81 -0.13 20.50 -16.48
CA GLY A 81 -1.52 20.13 -16.23
C GLY A 81 -2.23 21.08 -15.25
N LYS A 82 -3.49 21.42 -15.55
CA LYS A 82 -4.28 22.38 -14.74
C LYS A 82 -4.38 22.01 -13.27
N SER A 83 -4.31 20.72 -12.95
CA SER A 83 -4.39 20.19 -11.58
C SER A 83 -3.12 20.40 -10.75
N PHE A 84 -1.99 20.84 -11.35
CA PHE A 84 -0.74 21.05 -10.62
C PHE A 84 -0.91 21.96 -9.39
N LYS A 85 -1.59 23.08 -9.54
CA LYS A 85 -1.81 24.03 -8.42
C LYS A 85 -2.55 23.36 -7.26
N SER A 86 -3.55 22.54 -7.55
CA SER A 86 -4.35 21.84 -6.55
C SER A 86 -3.56 20.73 -5.85
N ILE A 87 -2.80 19.95 -6.61
CA ILE A 87 -1.94 18.89 -6.06
C ILE A 87 -0.80 19.50 -5.23
N ASN A 88 -0.17 20.57 -5.70
CA ASN A 88 0.86 21.28 -4.93
C ASN A 88 0.28 21.86 -3.64
N LYS A 89 -0.92 22.44 -3.67
CA LYS A 89 -1.62 22.93 -2.47
C LYS A 89 -1.91 21.80 -1.49
N LEU A 90 -2.32 20.63 -1.99
CA LEU A 90 -2.52 19.43 -1.17
C LEU A 90 -1.22 19.02 -0.48
N ALA A 91 -0.09 18.95 -1.21
CA ALA A 91 1.22 18.61 -0.66
C ALA A 91 1.66 19.59 0.43
N VAL A 92 1.48 20.91 0.21
CA VAL A 92 1.76 21.94 1.22
C VAL A 92 0.88 21.75 2.46
N GLY A 93 -0.40 21.47 2.27
CA GLY A 93 -1.34 21.18 3.36
C GLY A 93 -0.93 19.99 4.21
N LEU A 94 -0.53 18.89 3.55
CA LEU A 94 -0.07 17.68 4.22
C LEU A 94 1.25 17.92 4.98
N GLY A 95 2.22 18.62 4.40
CA GLY A 95 3.47 18.99 5.07
C GLY A 95 3.28 19.90 6.30
N ASN A 96 2.14 20.60 6.39
CA ASN A 96 1.79 21.38 7.57
C ASN A 96 1.08 20.56 8.66
N GLN A 97 0.53 19.39 8.32
CA GLN A 97 -0.32 18.59 9.21
C GLN A 97 0.35 17.30 9.67
N LEU A 98 1.17 16.68 8.83
CA LEU A 98 1.76 15.37 9.05
C LEU A 98 3.28 15.46 9.26
N PRO A 99 3.91 14.43 9.86
CA PRO A 99 5.36 14.31 9.90
C PRO A 99 5.96 14.30 8.49
N GLY A 100 6.97 15.13 8.27
CA GLY A 100 7.62 15.35 6.98
C GLY A 100 7.59 16.80 6.57
N THR A 101 8.28 17.12 5.50
CA THR A 101 8.36 18.48 4.93
C THR A 101 7.39 18.62 3.75
N THR A 102 7.09 19.84 3.35
CA THR A 102 6.34 20.10 2.11
C THR A 102 7.02 19.43 0.91
N ALA A 103 8.36 19.45 0.86
CA ALA A 103 9.14 18.79 -0.20
C ALA A 103 8.87 17.28 -0.25
N ASP A 104 8.83 16.61 0.91
CA ASP A 104 8.55 15.17 0.96
C ASP A 104 7.17 14.83 0.39
N PHE A 105 6.16 15.64 0.69
CA PHE A 105 4.82 15.44 0.13
C PHE A 105 4.71 15.84 -1.35
N GLN A 106 5.50 16.81 -1.82
CA GLN A 106 5.61 17.11 -3.24
C GLN A 106 6.27 15.95 -4.01
N ASN A 107 7.34 15.36 -3.46
CA ASN A 107 7.98 14.16 -4.01
C ASN A 107 7.03 12.96 -4.00
N MET A 108 6.25 12.78 -2.94
CA MET A 108 5.20 11.77 -2.89
C MET A 108 4.17 11.94 -4.02
N MET A 109 3.68 13.17 -4.23
CA MET A 109 2.75 13.45 -5.32
C MET A 109 3.39 13.21 -6.69
N GLN A 110 4.66 13.60 -6.85
CA GLN A 110 5.43 13.33 -8.05
C GLN A 110 5.54 11.82 -8.32
N MET A 111 5.79 11.01 -7.30
CA MET A 111 5.86 9.56 -7.42
C MET A 111 4.51 8.98 -7.87
N LEU A 112 3.40 9.39 -7.26
CA LEU A 112 2.06 8.94 -7.67
C LEU A 112 1.76 9.29 -9.13
N VAL A 113 2.09 10.51 -9.57
CA VAL A 113 1.93 10.93 -10.98
C VAL A 113 2.79 10.08 -11.92
N ARG A 114 4.04 9.83 -11.57
CA ARG A 114 4.96 8.98 -12.36
C ARG A 114 4.50 7.54 -12.48
N GLN A 115 3.80 7.03 -11.48
CA GLN A 115 3.19 5.70 -11.49
C GLN A 115 1.87 5.66 -12.28
N GLY A 116 1.49 6.77 -12.91
CA GLY A 116 0.32 6.84 -13.77
C GLY A 116 -0.99 7.05 -13.02
N ILE A 117 -0.96 7.39 -11.73
CA ILE A 117 -2.18 7.72 -10.98
C ILE A 117 -2.74 9.05 -11.50
N PRO A 118 -3.97 9.11 -12.02
CA PRO A 118 -4.57 10.31 -12.54
C PRO A 118 -4.66 11.42 -11.47
N ALA A 119 -4.47 12.67 -11.90
CA ALA A 119 -4.53 13.83 -11.01
C ALA A 119 -5.84 13.94 -10.23
N GLU A 120 -6.95 13.58 -10.86
CA GLU A 120 -8.28 13.52 -10.25
C GLU A 120 -8.35 12.51 -9.10
N ASN A 121 -7.73 11.34 -9.25
CA ASN A 121 -7.69 10.32 -8.20
C ASN A 121 -6.78 10.73 -7.05
N ILE A 122 -5.64 11.38 -7.35
CA ILE A 122 -4.75 11.96 -6.33
C ILE A 122 -5.54 12.96 -5.47
N LEU A 123 -6.29 13.87 -6.12
CA LEU A 123 -7.13 14.88 -5.45
C LEU A 123 -8.37 14.27 -4.81
N GLY A 124 -8.93 13.21 -5.40
CA GLY A 124 -10.10 12.48 -4.92
C GLY A 124 -9.88 11.67 -3.66
N GLY A 125 -8.64 11.58 -3.17
CA GLY A 125 -8.35 10.92 -1.91
C GLY A 125 -7.05 10.13 -1.87
N VAL A 126 -6.57 9.60 -3.00
CA VAL A 126 -5.37 8.76 -3.07
C VAL A 126 -4.15 9.47 -2.48
N GLY A 127 -3.92 10.75 -2.84
CA GLY A 127 -2.80 11.52 -2.30
C GLY A 127 -2.86 11.67 -0.78
N LYS A 128 -4.04 11.95 -0.22
CA LYS A 128 -4.24 12.05 1.22
C LYS A 128 -4.09 10.69 1.91
N ALA A 129 -4.68 9.65 1.35
CA ALA A 129 -4.59 8.29 1.90
C ALA A 129 -3.15 7.76 1.90
N THR A 130 -2.38 8.02 0.83
CA THR A 130 -0.95 7.67 0.78
C THR A 130 -0.15 8.38 1.87
N ALA A 131 -0.43 9.66 2.14
CA ALA A 131 0.22 10.40 3.21
C ALA A 131 -0.08 9.80 4.60
N TYR A 132 -1.31 9.40 4.85
CA TYR A 132 -1.67 8.70 6.10
C TYR A 132 -1.05 7.31 6.18
N LEU A 133 -0.99 6.59 5.07
CA LEU A 133 -0.31 5.29 4.99
C LEU A 133 1.18 5.43 5.35
N ALA A 134 1.84 6.51 4.92
CA ALA A 134 3.22 6.81 5.30
C ALA A 134 3.39 6.89 6.82
N VAL A 135 2.52 7.63 7.48
CA VAL A 135 2.54 7.77 8.96
C VAL A 135 2.29 6.42 9.63
N GLN A 136 1.31 5.68 9.16
CA GLN A 136 0.91 4.39 9.72
C GLN A 136 2.01 3.34 9.59
N LEU A 137 2.61 3.23 8.42
CA LEU A 137 3.69 2.28 8.14
C LEU A 137 5.06 2.79 8.62
N LYS A 138 5.13 3.98 9.23
CA LYS A 138 6.37 4.65 9.66
C LYS A 138 7.39 4.80 8.52
N LYS A 139 6.89 5.09 7.34
CA LYS A 139 7.68 5.33 6.12
C LYS A 139 7.76 6.81 5.79
N THR A 140 8.74 7.17 4.96
CA THR A 140 8.71 8.48 4.31
C THR A 140 7.52 8.58 3.36
N PRO A 141 6.97 9.78 3.11
CA PRO A 141 5.87 9.95 2.17
C PRO A 141 6.16 9.37 0.78
N GLU A 142 7.37 9.53 0.26
CA GLU A 142 7.80 8.97 -1.02
C GLU A 142 7.84 7.44 -1.01
N ALA A 143 8.40 6.83 0.05
CA ALA A 143 8.44 5.37 0.19
C ALA A 143 7.03 4.76 0.31
N ALA A 144 6.09 5.47 0.92
CA ALA A 144 4.70 5.03 0.98
C ALA A 144 4.00 5.11 -0.39
N ALA A 145 4.31 6.13 -1.21
CA ALA A 145 3.82 6.23 -2.57
C ALA A 145 4.37 5.10 -3.45
N GLU A 146 5.66 4.79 -3.32
CA GLU A 146 6.28 3.67 -4.03
C GLU A 146 5.66 2.32 -3.63
N PHE A 147 5.46 2.11 -2.32
CA PHE A 147 4.78 0.91 -1.82
C PHE A 147 3.35 0.79 -2.35
N ALA A 148 2.58 1.87 -2.29
CA ALA A 148 1.20 1.92 -2.79
C ALA A 148 1.13 1.59 -4.29
N ALA A 149 2.03 2.14 -5.10
CA ALA A 149 2.12 1.87 -6.53
C ALA A 149 2.51 0.41 -6.81
N LYS A 150 3.52 -0.12 -6.11
CA LYS A 150 3.90 -1.54 -6.23
C LYS A 150 2.77 -2.49 -5.83
N MET A 151 1.99 -2.14 -4.80
CA MET A 151 0.81 -2.90 -4.41
C MET A 151 -0.27 -2.84 -5.48
N GLN A 152 -0.50 -1.68 -6.08
CA GLN A 152 -1.41 -1.53 -7.21
C GLN A 152 -1.02 -2.43 -8.37
N ASP A 153 0.25 -2.40 -8.79
CA ASP A 153 0.78 -3.22 -9.88
C ASP A 153 0.65 -4.71 -9.55
N ALA A 154 1.04 -5.12 -8.34
CA ALA A 154 1.00 -6.52 -7.92
C ALA A 154 -0.43 -7.07 -7.87
N THR A 155 -1.41 -6.25 -7.53
CA THR A 155 -2.82 -6.64 -7.43
C THR A 155 -3.61 -6.43 -8.72
N GLY A 156 -3.10 -5.57 -9.63
CA GLY A 156 -3.84 -5.13 -10.81
C GLY A 156 -5.07 -4.27 -10.47
N THR A 157 -5.04 -3.58 -9.33
CA THR A 157 -6.12 -2.69 -8.89
C THR A 157 -6.19 -1.46 -9.79
N ALA A 158 -7.38 -1.12 -10.27
CA ALA A 158 -7.59 0.09 -11.05
C ALA A 158 -7.31 1.35 -10.20
N SER A 159 -6.91 2.45 -10.86
CA SER A 159 -6.59 3.70 -10.17
C SER A 159 -7.77 4.26 -9.35
N ASP A 160 -9.00 4.04 -9.82
CA ASP A 160 -10.22 4.48 -9.16
C ASP A 160 -10.52 3.68 -7.88
N ASP A 161 -9.98 2.47 -7.81
CA ASP A 161 -10.18 1.53 -6.70
C ASP A 161 -9.08 1.59 -5.62
N MET A 162 -8.11 2.50 -5.77
CA MET A 162 -6.96 2.63 -4.87
C MET A 162 -7.35 2.85 -3.40
N MET A 163 -8.45 3.55 -3.13
CA MET A 163 -8.93 3.73 -1.76
C MET A 163 -9.35 2.41 -1.11
N GLY A 164 -9.97 1.50 -1.88
CA GLY A 164 -10.28 0.14 -1.43
C GLY A 164 -9.03 -0.70 -1.20
N LEU A 165 -8.00 -0.51 -2.03
CA LEU A 165 -6.71 -1.17 -1.83
C LEU A 165 -6.03 -0.69 -0.54
N PHE A 166 -6.02 0.61 -0.26
CA PHE A 166 -5.49 1.17 1.00
C PHE A 166 -6.21 0.63 2.23
N ASP A 167 -7.54 0.52 2.18
CA ASP A 167 -8.32 -0.10 3.26
C ASP A 167 -7.91 -1.57 3.47
N THR A 168 -7.69 -2.31 2.39
CA THR A 168 -7.23 -3.70 2.45
C THR A 168 -5.83 -3.83 3.05
N ILE A 169 -4.90 -2.97 2.63
CA ILE A 169 -3.54 -2.88 3.18
C ILE A 169 -3.59 -2.56 4.67
N GLN A 170 -4.37 -1.56 5.04
CA GLN A 170 -4.50 -1.11 6.42
C GLN A 170 -5.05 -2.22 7.33
N LYS A 171 -6.09 -2.93 6.89
CA LYS A 171 -6.66 -4.06 7.63
C LYS A 171 -5.64 -5.17 7.84
N ALA A 172 -4.89 -5.54 6.81
CA ALA A 172 -3.86 -6.57 6.94
C ALA A 172 -2.72 -6.12 7.87
N PHE A 173 -2.30 -4.86 7.79
CA PHE A 173 -1.28 -4.29 8.68
C PHE A 173 -1.72 -4.31 10.15
N TYR A 174 -2.96 -3.93 10.46
CA TYR A 174 -3.49 -4.00 11.83
C TYR A 174 -3.64 -5.41 12.38
N LEU A 175 -3.72 -6.41 11.49
CA LEU A 175 -3.71 -7.83 11.85
C LEU A 175 -2.31 -8.41 11.98
N GLY A 176 -1.25 -7.58 11.82
CA GLY A 176 0.13 -7.92 12.11
C GLY A 176 1.02 -8.15 10.89
N VAL A 177 0.48 -8.14 9.68
CA VAL A 177 1.29 -8.34 8.45
C VAL A 177 2.08 -7.07 8.16
N ASP A 178 3.40 -7.17 8.14
CA ASP A 178 4.24 -6.04 7.72
C ASP A 178 4.14 -5.79 6.21
N ASP A 179 4.47 -4.56 5.81
CA ASP A 179 4.34 -4.11 4.44
C ASP A 179 5.23 -4.89 3.46
N THR A 180 6.40 -5.35 3.89
CA THR A 180 7.33 -6.12 3.06
C THR A 180 6.79 -7.52 2.78
N ASN A 181 6.26 -8.20 3.81
CA ASN A 181 5.60 -9.49 3.67
C ASN A 181 4.35 -9.38 2.80
N MET A 182 3.56 -8.33 2.99
CA MET A 182 2.35 -8.07 2.20
C MET A 182 2.69 -7.88 0.72
N LEU A 183 3.63 -6.98 0.41
CA LEU A 183 4.07 -6.74 -0.97
C LEU A 183 4.63 -8.00 -1.62
N SER A 184 5.47 -8.76 -0.89
CA SER A 184 6.05 -10.01 -1.37
C SER A 184 4.98 -11.05 -1.68
N PHE A 185 3.98 -11.20 -0.80
CA PHE A 185 2.85 -12.12 -1.01
C PHE A 185 2.08 -11.77 -2.29
N PHE A 186 1.66 -10.50 -2.45
CA PHE A 186 0.89 -10.10 -3.63
C PHE A 186 1.71 -10.14 -4.91
N THR A 187 2.99 -9.78 -4.87
CA THR A 187 3.90 -9.92 -6.02
C THR A 187 4.01 -11.39 -6.47
N LYS A 188 4.13 -12.34 -5.55
CA LYS A 188 4.21 -13.77 -5.91
C LYS A 188 2.88 -14.36 -6.36
N THR A 189 1.76 -13.79 -5.94
CA THR A 189 0.42 -14.22 -6.38
C THR A 189 -0.08 -13.49 -7.61
N SER A 190 0.58 -12.40 -8.06
CA SER A 190 0.13 -11.55 -9.17
C SER A 190 -0.29 -12.32 -10.42
N SER A 191 0.48 -13.35 -10.81
CA SER A 191 0.19 -14.16 -12.00
C SER A 191 -1.08 -15.00 -11.91
N VAL A 192 -1.65 -15.20 -10.72
CA VAL A 192 -2.89 -15.94 -10.51
C VAL A 192 -4.04 -15.08 -10.00
N LEU A 193 -3.78 -13.81 -9.70
CA LEU A 193 -4.81 -12.90 -9.18
C LEU A 193 -6.00 -12.77 -10.12
N GLN A 194 -5.77 -12.59 -11.41
CA GLN A 194 -6.83 -12.49 -12.41
C GLN A 194 -7.65 -13.82 -12.57
N MET A 195 -7.08 -14.94 -12.14
CA MET A 195 -7.81 -16.21 -12.09
C MET A 195 -8.74 -16.23 -10.87
N VAL A 196 -8.34 -15.59 -9.76
CA VAL A 196 -9.15 -15.45 -8.55
C VAL A 196 -10.34 -14.54 -8.78
N ASN A 197 -10.08 -13.37 -9.34
CA ASN A 197 -11.09 -12.41 -9.78
C ASN A 197 -10.51 -11.53 -10.88
N LYS A 198 -11.32 -11.19 -11.88
CA LYS A 198 -10.93 -10.23 -12.94
C LYS A 198 -10.77 -8.80 -12.43
N ASP A 199 -11.48 -8.46 -11.36
CA ASP A 199 -11.35 -7.20 -10.62
C ASP A 199 -10.17 -7.33 -9.64
N GLY A 200 -9.13 -6.54 -9.85
CA GLY A 200 -7.89 -6.60 -9.06
C GLY A 200 -8.11 -6.31 -7.59
N LEU A 201 -8.97 -5.34 -7.25
CA LEU A 201 -9.31 -5.03 -5.86
C LEU A 201 -10.00 -6.20 -5.18
N LYS A 202 -11.01 -6.80 -5.82
CA LYS A 202 -11.72 -7.97 -5.26
C LYS A 202 -10.80 -9.17 -5.11
N ALA A 203 -9.88 -9.37 -6.06
CA ALA A 203 -8.88 -10.43 -5.96
C ALA A 203 -7.94 -10.19 -4.75
N ALA A 204 -7.47 -8.96 -4.57
CA ALA A 204 -6.66 -8.57 -3.43
C ALA A 204 -7.40 -8.75 -2.10
N GLN A 205 -8.64 -8.29 -2.01
CA GLN A 205 -9.49 -8.45 -0.83
C GLN A 205 -9.76 -9.92 -0.48
N GLY A 206 -9.93 -10.77 -1.50
CA GLY A 206 -10.12 -12.20 -1.32
C GLY A 206 -8.86 -12.93 -0.81
N LEU A 207 -7.67 -12.48 -1.22
CA LEU A 207 -6.40 -13.11 -0.82
C LEU A 207 -5.80 -12.49 0.46
N ALA A 208 -6.14 -11.27 0.83
CA ALA A 208 -5.61 -10.61 2.02
C ALA A 208 -5.79 -11.42 3.32
N PRO A 209 -6.95 -12.05 3.60
CA PRO A 209 -7.11 -12.90 4.79
C PRO A 209 -6.15 -14.10 4.80
N ILE A 210 -5.82 -14.64 3.62
CA ILE A 210 -4.87 -15.76 3.49
C ILE A 210 -3.46 -15.28 3.83
N SER A 211 -3.07 -14.09 3.35
CA SER A 211 -1.76 -13.53 3.69
C SER A 211 -1.63 -13.32 5.19
N VAL A 212 -2.66 -12.79 5.85
CA VAL A 212 -2.70 -12.61 7.31
C VAL A 212 -2.57 -13.95 8.04
N MET A 213 -3.34 -14.94 7.65
CA MET A 213 -3.32 -16.25 8.28
C MET A 213 -1.95 -16.94 8.15
N MET A 214 -1.33 -16.85 6.97
CA MET A 214 -0.01 -17.43 6.73
C MET A 214 1.10 -16.68 7.49
N ASP A 215 1.03 -15.36 7.57
CA ASP A 215 1.95 -14.55 8.35
C ASP A 215 1.86 -14.88 9.84
N GLN A 216 0.65 -15.01 10.39
CA GLN A 216 0.42 -15.45 11.78
C GLN A 216 0.94 -16.89 12.05
N MET A 217 1.05 -17.73 11.02
CA MET A 217 1.70 -19.04 11.10
C MET A 217 3.23 -18.98 10.96
N GLY A 218 3.82 -17.79 10.88
CA GLY A 218 5.25 -17.56 10.74
C GLY A 218 5.79 -17.77 9.32
N MET A 219 4.93 -17.79 8.30
CA MET A 219 5.39 -17.89 6.91
C MET A 219 5.72 -16.51 6.36
N GLN A 220 6.92 -16.36 5.81
CA GLN A 220 7.29 -15.15 5.08
C GLN A 220 6.42 -14.96 3.84
N GLY A 221 6.10 -13.70 3.51
CA GLY A 221 5.19 -13.35 2.43
C GLY A 221 5.54 -13.96 1.08
N GLU A 222 6.83 -14.05 0.73
CA GLU A 222 7.27 -14.72 -0.49
C GLU A 222 6.91 -16.21 -0.52
N SER A 223 7.18 -16.93 0.56
CA SER A 223 6.87 -18.36 0.69
C SER A 223 5.37 -18.60 0.66
N ALA A 224 4.61 -17.77 1.39
CA ALA A 224 3.16 -17.80 1.44
C ALA A 224 2.54 -17.55 0.05
N GLY A 225 2.98 -16.51 -0.65
CA GLY A 225 2.52 -16.20 -1.99
C GLY A 225 2.82 -17.29 -3.01
N ASN A 226 4.03 -17.88 -2.94
CA ASN A 226 4.39 -19.02 -3.80
C ASN A 226 3.54 -20.25 -3.49
N ALA A 227 3.22 -20.54 -2.23
CA ALA A 227 2.35 -21.65 -1.85
C ALA A 227 0.95 -21.45 -2.42
N VAL A 228 0.34 -20.28 -2.22
CA VAL A 228 -0.99 -19.95 -2.75
C VAL A 228 -1.03 -20.04 -4.27
N ARG A 229 -0.06 -19.47 -4.95
CA ARG A 229 0.06 -19.56 -6.41
C ARG A 229 0.08 -21.02 -6.89
N LYS A 230 0.92 -21.85 -6.26
CA LYS A 230 1.03 -23.28 -6.63
C LYS A 230 -0.28 -24.02 -6.40
N VAL A 231 -0.99 -23.76 -5.30
CA VAL A 231 -2.29 -24.37 -5.01
C VAL A 231 -3.33 -24.01 -6.07
N ILE A 232 -3.45 -22.72 -6.43
CA ILE A 232 -4.39 -22.26 -7.47
C ILE A 232 -4.03 -22.90 -8.82
N GLN A 233 -2.76 -22.87 -9.22
CA GLN A 233 -2.30 -23.47 -10.47
C GLN A 233 -2.51 -24.99 -10.51
N ALA A 234 -2.28 -25.69 -9.41
CA ALA A 234 -2.52 -27.14 -9.32
C ALA A 234 -4.00 -27.46 -9.43
N GLY A 235 -4.87 -26.66 -8.78
CA GLY A 235 -6.33 -26.83 -8.85
C GLY A 235 -6.89 -26.62 -10.27
N LEU A 236 -6.24 -25.84 -11.11
CA LEU A 236 -6.60 -25.64 -12.52
C LEU A 236 -5.98 -26.66 -13.46
N SER A 237 -5.04 -27.47 -12.99
CA SER A 237 -4.43 -28.53 -13.79
C SER A 237 -5.34 -29.75 -13.85
N VAL A 238 -6.08 -29.91 -14.94
CA VAL A 238 -6.99 -31.06 -15.16
C VAL A 238 -6.26 -32.40 -14.92
N LYS A 239 -5.02 -32.53 -15.39
CA LYS A 239 -4.21 -33.72 -15.17
C LYS A 239 -4.00 -33.97 -13.69
N LYS A 240 -3.51 -33.01 -12.94
CA LYS A 240 -3.21 -33.15 -11.50
C LYS A 240 -4.48 -33.46 -10.70
N VAL A 241 -5.57 -32.75 -10.96
CA VAL A 241 -6.85 -32.95 -10.28
C VAL A 241 -7.39 -34.35 -10.57
N ASN A 242 -7.33 -34.83 -11.83
CA ASN A 242 -7.74 -36.17 -12.20
C ASN A 242 -6.87 -37.27 -11.54
N ASP A 243 -5.55 -37.06 -11.46
CA ASP A 243 -4.65 -37.99 -10.81
C ASP A 243 -4.95 -38.09 -9.31
N VAL A 244 -5.17 -36.96 -8.63
CA VAL A 244 -5.63 -36.93 -7.23
C VAL A 244 -6.98 -37.65 -7.09
N ASN A 245 -7.95 -37.37 -7.93
CA ASN A 245 -9.28 -38.02 -7.90
C ASN A 245 -9.20 -39.52 -8.11
N LYS A 246 -8.30 -40.02 -8.99
CA LYS A 246 -8.04 -41.46 -9.15
C LYS A 246 -7.50 -42.09 -7.85
N VAL A 247 -6.58 -41.38 -7.14
CA VAL A 247 -6.05 -41.86 -5.86
C VAL A 247 -7.18 -41.92 -4.81
N LEU A 248 -8.00 -40.86 -4.72
CA LEU A 248 -9.16 -40.81 -3.81
C LEU A 248 -10.15 -41.91 -4.08
N ALA A 249 -10.44 -42.20 -5.36
CA ALA A 249 -11.35 -43.28 -5.77
C ALA A 249 -10.78 -44.66 -5.44
N ARG A 250 -9.48 -44.90 -5.71
CA ARG A 250 -8.80 -46.16 -5.36
C ARG A 250 -8.83 -46.45 -3.86
N GLN A 251 -8.75 -45.43 -3.04
CA GLN A 251 -8.83 -45.52 -1.57
C GLN A 251 -10.29 -45.61 -1.07
N LYS A 252 -11.29 -45.62 -1.96
CA LYS A 252 -12.73 -45.67 -1.65
C LYS A 252 -13.19 -44.59 -0.66
N LEU A 253 -12.64 -43.35 -0.82
CA LEU A 253 -12.89 -42.25 0.13
C LEU A 253 -14.16 -41.46 -0.18
N GLY A 254 -14.82 -41.71 -1.33
CA GLY A 254 -16.04 -41.00 -1.72
C GLY A 254 -15.86 -39.50 -1.99
N ILE A 255 -14.61 -39.06 -2.10
CA ILE A 255 -14.26 -37.63 -2.33
C ILE A 255 -13.88 -37.44 -3.79
N ASN A 256 -14.48 -36.44 -4.42
CA ASN A 256 -14.10 -35.95 -5.74
C ASN A 256 -13.85 -34.45 -5.65
N LEU A 257 -12.72 -34.01 -6.19
CA LEU A 257 -12.30 -32.60 -6.18
C LEU A 257 -12.56 -31.97 -7.56
N ASP A 258 -13.18 -30.81 -7.55
CA ASP A 258 -13.34 -29.95 -8.72
C ASP A 258 -13.16 -28.48 -8.31
N PHE A 259 -12.09 -27.87 -8.77
CA PHE A 259 -11.76 -26.48 -8.46
C PHE A 259 -12.27 -25.50 -9.51
N THR A 260 -13.00 -25.98 -10.50
CA THR A 260 -13.56 -25.17 -11.60
C THR A 260 -14.96 -24.64 -11.27
N ASP A 261 -15.41 -23.71 -12.09
CA ASP A 261 -16.78 -23.19 -12.11
C ASP A 261 -17.76 -24.10 -12.91
N GLY A 262 -17.31 -25.27 -13.30
CA GLY A 262 -18.05 -26.19 -14.21
C GLY A 262 -18.00 -25.78 -15.69
N LYS A 263 -17.40 -24.61 -16.01
CA LYS A 263 -17.21 -24.11 -17.39
C LYS A 263 -15.73 -24.06 -17.80
N GLY A 264 -14.84 -24.60 -16.95
CA GLY A 264 -13.40 -24.68 -17.21
C GLY A 264 -12.58 -23.52 -16.67
N SER A 265 -13.21 -22.52 -16.03
CA SER A 265 -12.53 -21.44 -15.33
C SER A 265 -12.39 -21.76 -13.84
N PHE A 266 -11.52 -21.02 -13.14
CA PHE A 266 -11.38 -21.18 -11.69
C PHE A 266 -12.68 -20.84 -10.96
N GLY A 267 -13.16 -21.74 -10.10
CA GLY A 267 -14.42 -21.63 -9.37
C GLY A 267 -14.40 -20.66 -8.18
N GLY A 268 -13.32 -19.85 -8.05
CA GLY A 268 -13.16 -18.89 -6.97
C GLY A 268 -12.59 -19.48 -5.69
N LEU A 269 -12.22 -18.61 -4.75
CA LEU A 269 -11.62 -18.99 -3.47
C LEU A 269 -12.58 -19.80 -2.59
N ASP A 270 -13.86 -19.48 -2.60
CA ASP A 270 -14.88 -20.21 -1.84
C ASP A 270 -14.96 -21.66 -2.29
N ASN A 271 -14.95 -21.90 -3.60
CA ASN A 271 -14.90 -23.27 -4.12
C ASN A 271 -13.58 -23.95 -3.75
N LEU A 272 -12.45 -23.27 -3.91
CA LEU A 272 -11.13 -23.79 -3.50
C LEU A 272 -11.17 -24.28 -2.05
N PHE A 273 -11.63 -23.44 -1.12
CA PHE A 273 -11.71 -23.83 0.29
C PHE A 273 -12.70 -24.96 0.55
N LYS A 274 -13.86 -24.98 -0.11
CA LYS A 274 -14.82 -26.08 -0.03
C LYS A 274 -14.21 -27.40 -0.48
N GLN A 275 -13.47 -27.41 -1.58
CA GLN A 275 -12.81 -28.61 -2.09
C GLN A 275 -11.69 -29.08 -1.14
N LEU A 276 -10.83 -28.16 -0.67
CA LEU A 276 -9.78 -28.49 0.29
C LEU A 276 -10.35 -29.00 1.63
N ALA A 277 -11.46 -28.45 2.08
CA ALA A 277 -12.13 -28.89 3.30
C ALA A 277 -12.57 -30.36 3.25
N LYS A 278 -12.90 -30.93 2.08
CA LYS A 278 -13.20 -32.35 1.92
C LYS A 278 -12.04 -33.26 2.35
N LEU A 279 -10.80 -32.76 2.19
CA LEU A 279 -9.59 -33.50 2.59
C LEU A 279 -9.33 -33.47 4.09
N LYS A 280 -10.02 -32.58 4.85
CA LYS A 280 -9.86 -32.48 6.30
C LYS A 280 -10.26 -33.75 7.06
N SER A 281 -11.22 -34.51 6.51
CA SER A 281 -11.69 -35.77 7.09
C SER A 281 -10.71 -36.96 6.93
N LEU A 282 -9.64 -36.75 6.12
CA LEU A 282 -8.64 -37.79 5.90
C LEU A 282 -7.61 -37.78 7.04
N SER A 283 -7.13 -39.00 7.42
CA SER A 283 -5.97 -39.12 8.30
C SER A 283 -4.73 -38.52 7.63
N ASP A 284 -3.74 -38.11 8.41
CA ASP A 284 -2.53 -37.43 7.91
C ASP A 284 -1.77 -38.27 6.88
N VAL A 285 -1.69 -39.60 7.08
CA VAL A 285 -1.09 -40.54 6.13
C VAL A 285 -1.80 -40.52 4.79
N LYS A 286 -3.14 -40.59 4.80
CA LYS A 286 -3.97 -40.58 3.58
C LYS A 286 -3.88 -39.21 2.90
N ARG A 287 -3.92 -38.12 3.67
CA ARG A 287 -3.79 -36.77 3.16
C ARG A 287 -2.44 -36.55 2.47
N THR A 288 -1.34 -36.99 3.09
CA THR A 288 0.00 -36.90 2.50
C THR A 288 0.13 -37.71 1.23
N GLY A 289 -0.50 -38.88 1.18
CA GLY A 289 -0.52 -39.74 -0.03
C GLY A 289 -1.31 -39.16 -1.21
N VAL A 290 -2.30 -38.31 -0.93
CA VAL A 290 -3.11 -37.61 -1.95
C VAL A 290 -2.40 -36.33 -2.46
N MET A 291 -1.56 -35.72 -1.64
CA MET A 291 -0.86 -34.43 -1.94
C MET A 291 0.48 -34.63 -2.64
N ARG A 292 0.97 -35.83 -2.80
CA ARG A 292 2.18 -36.16 -3.59
C ARG A 292 1.84 -36.38 -5.06
#